data_76969d1d01e87230cef4ece738af3aae
#
_entry.id   76969d1d01e87230cef4ece738af3aae
#
_cell.length_a   1.000
_cell.length_b   1.000
_cell.length_c   1.000
_cell.angle_alpha   90.00
_cell.angle_beta   90.00
_cell.angle_gamma   90.00
#
_symmetry.space_group_name_H-M   'P 1'
#
loop_
_entity.id
_entity.type
_entity.pdbx_description
1 polymer ?
#
loop_
_entity_poly.entity_id
_entity_poly.type
_entity_poly.pdbx_seq_one_letter_code
_entity_poly.pdbx_strand_id
1 'polypeptide(L)'
;MYKVPISKIKIESKLAIIRESILELEKIRERYLKSFGFSEQFITDKNQFAIAEHYLRRALESVFDIGGHIISRFSYSPARRPKTFKEIAFELGEKGVVDKKFAKDKLMEMAGYRNRLVHFYDEITAKELYQIIKKDLRDLE
;
A
#
# COMPACT_ATOMS: atom_id res chain seq x y z
N MET A 1 -8.44 -7.21 -22.56
CA MET A 1 -7.60 -8.27 -23.11
C MET A 1 -6.13 -7.97 -22.85
N TYR A 2 -5.35 -8.99 -22.48
CA TYR A 2 -3.92 -8.84 -22.24
C TYR A 2 -3.17 -8.80 -23.58
N LYS A 3 -2.25 -7.84 -23.73
CA LYS A 3 -1.40 -7.73 -24.91
C LYS A 3 -0.13 -8.57 -24.80
N VAL A 4 0.41 -8.68 -23.59
CA VAL A 4 1.70 -9.33 -23.29
C VAL A 4 1.52 -10.17 -22.03
N PRO A 5 2.16 -11.34 -21.94
CA PRO A 5 2.09 -12.15 -20.73
C PRO A 5 2.55 -11.39 -19.49
N ILE A 6 1.89 -11.65 -18.38
CA ILE A 6 2.26 -11.08 -17.08
C ILE A 6 3.55 -11.75 -16.62
N SER A 7 4.51 -10.95 -16.14
CA SER A 7 5.75 -11.47 -15.58
C SER A 7 5.52 -12.05 -14.19
N LYS A 8 5.54 -13.35 -14.09
CA LYS A 8 5.38 -14.07 -12.81
C LYS A 8 6.51 -13.72 -11.84
N ILE A 9 7.74 -13.63 -12.35
CA ILE A 9 8.92 -13.31 -11.53
C ILE A 9 8.78 -11.93 -10.90
N LYS A 10 8.36 -10.94 -11.70
CA LYS A 10 8.17 -9.58 -11.20
C LYS A 10 7.10 -9.52 -10.11
N ILE A 11 5.97 -10.18 -10.34
CA ILE A 11 4.88 -10.20 -9.36
C ILE A 11 5.32 -10.92 -8.08
N GLU A 12 5.98 -12.05 -8.19
CA GLU A 12 6.44 -12.80 -7.03
C GLU A 12 7.46 -12.01 -6.20
N SER A 13 8.38 -11.28 -6.85
CA SER A 13 9.35 -10.46 -6.12
C SER A 13 8.66 -9.32 -5.37
N LYS A 14 7.63 -8.71 -5.96
CA LYS A 14 6.87 -7.64 -5.28
C LYS A 14 6.00 -8.19 -4.15
N LEU A 15 5.41 -9.37 -4.33
CA LEU A 15 4.68 -10.03 -3.25
C LEU A 15 5.59 -10.36 -2.07
N ALA A 16 6.82 -10.76 -2.33
CA ALA A 16 7.80 -11.00 -1.26
C ALA A 16 8.07 -9.73 -0.45
N ILE A 17 8.19 -8.59 -1.13
CA ILE A 17 8.37 -7.29 -0.47
C ILE A 17 7.16 -6.95 0.40
N ILE A 18 5.96 -7.17 -0.10
CA ILE A 18 4.73 -6.91 0.66
C ILE A 18 4.69 -7.79 1.92
N ARG A 19 4.98 -9.08 1.79
CA ARG A 19 4.98 -10.01 2.91
C ARG A 19 6.01 -9.64 3.98
N GLU A 20 7.23 -9.30 3.55
CA GLU A 20 8.28 -8.83 4.46
C GLU A 20 7.84 -7.58 5.20
N SER A 21 7.27 -6.62 4.46
CA SER A 21 6.81 -5.36 5.04
C SER A 21 5.69 -5.58 6.06
N ILE A 22 4.74 -6.45 5.76
CA ILE A 22 3.66 -6.80 6.69
C ILE A 22 4.23 -7.41 7.97
N LEU A 23 5.19 -8.33 7.85
CA LEU A 23 5.81 -8.95 9.02
C LEU A 23 6.50 -7.93 9.91
N GLU A 24 7.23 -6.99 9.31
CA GLU A 24 7.91 -5.95 10.08
C GLU A 24 6.93 -4.98 10.75
N LEU A 25 5.85 -4.63 10.04
CA LEU A 25 4.81 -3.77 10.61
C LEU A 25 4.05 -4.49 11.75
N GLU A 26 3.81 -5.79 11.61
CA GLU A 26 3.18 -6.59 12.66
C GLU A 26 4.06 -6.65 13.91
N LYS A 27 5.38 -6.77 13.75
CA LYS A 27 6.31 -6.73 14.89
C LYS A 27 6.21 -5.42 15.65
N ILE A 28 6.11 -4.30 14.92
CA ILE A 28 5.95 -2.99 15.55
C ILE A 28 4.62 -2.93 16.29
N ARG A 29 3.55 -3.38 15.64
CA ARG A 29 2.21 -3.40 16.25
C ARG A 29 2.20 -4.20 17.55
N GLU A 30 2.76 -5.40 17.54
CA GLU A 30 2.78 -6.25 18.73
C GLU A 30 3.62 -5.68 19.86
N ARG A 31 4.77 -5.08 19.52
CA ARG A 31 5.65 -4.45 20.52
C ARG A 31 4.90 -3.41 21.33
N TYR A 32 4.12 -2.57 20.66
CA TYR A 32 3.43 -1.47 21.32
C TYR A 32 2.07 -1.86 21.89
N LEU A 33 1.39 -2.86 21.34
CA LEU A 33 0.12 -3.33 21.90
C LEU A 33 0.24 -3.94 23.27
N LYS A 34 1.43 -4.48 23.60
CA LYS A 34 1.67 -5.12 24.90
C LYS A 34 2.07 -4.12 25.96
N SER A 35 2.36 -2.89 25.58
CA SER A 35 2.83 -1.86 26.51
C SER A 35 1.70 -0.94 26.93
N PHE A 36 1.65 -0.59 28.19
CA PHE A 36 0.75 0.44 28.68
C PHE A 36 1.15 1.79 28.07
N GLY A 37 0.17 2.55 27.55
CA GLY A 37 0.46 3.82 26.89
C GLY A 37 1.05 3.64 25.50
N PHE A 38 0.73 2.56 24.84
CA PHE A 38 1.27 2.14 23.54
C PHE A 38 1.27 3.25 22.48
N SER A 39 0.13 3.90 22.26
CA SER A 39 0.01 4.91 21.22
C SER A 39 0.93 6.10 21.46
N GLU A 40 1.09 6.50 22.71
CA GLU A 40 1.96 7.60 23.08
C GLU A 40 3.43 7.25 22.88
N GLN A 41 3.83 6.02 23.24
CA GLN A 41 5.20 5.56 23.03
C GLN A 41 5.56 5.54 21.55
N PHE A 42 4.66 5.05 20.71
CA PHE A 42 4.88 5.04 19.26
C PHE A 42 4.97 6.45 18.69
N ILE A 43 4.07 7.33 19.11
CA ILE A 43 4.01 8.70 18.61
C ILE A 43 5.29 9.47 18.94
N THR A 44 5.91 9.21 20.12
CA THR A 44 7.11 9.90 20.56
C THR A 44 8.41 9.26 20.09
N ASP A 45 8.38 8.02 19.62
CA ASP A 45 9.57 7.31 19.14
C ASP A 45 9.80 7.56 17.66
N LYS A 46 10.65 8.53 17.36
CA LYS A 46 10.95 8.92 15.96
C LYS A 46 11.58 7.79 15.15
N ASN A 47 12.38 6.93 15.77
CA ASN A 47 13.00 5.82 15.06
C ASN A 47 11.96 4.79 14.64
N GLN A 48 11.04 4.44 15.54
CA GLN A 48 9.98 3.51 15.22
C GLN A 48 9.02 4.08 14.16
N PHE A 49 8.75 5.38 14.22
CA PHE A 49 7.96 6.05 13.19
C PHE A 49 8.63 5.91 11.82
N ALA A 50 9.93 6.18 11.75
CA ALA A 50 10.67 6.10 10.49
C ALA A 50 10.70 4.69 9.92
N ILE A 51 10.86 3.69 10.77
CA ILE A 51 10.84 2.28 10.36
C ILE A 51 9.44 1.90 9.84
N ALA A 52 8.40 2.25 10.56
CA ALA A 52 7.03 1.96 10.16
C ALA A 52 6.67 2.64 8.84
N GLU A 53 7.06 3.90 8.69
CA GLU A 53 6.84 4.65 7.45
C GLU A 53 7.54 3.98 6.27
N HIS A 54 8.78 3.55 6.47
CA HIS A 54 9.56 2.87 5.44
C HIS A 54 8.85 1.60 4.95
N TYR A 55 8.44 0.73 5.87
CA TYR A 55 7.81 -0.54 5.48
C TYR A 55 6.41 -0.36 4.92
N LEU A 56 5.64 0.59 5.43
CA LEU A 56 4.33 0.89 4.86
C LEU A 56 4.47 1.39 3.44
N ARG A 57 5.40 2.31 3.20
CA ARG A 57 5.65 2.82 1.85
C ARG A 57 6.09 1.72 0.90
N ARG A 58 7.02 0.85 1.34
CA ARG A 58 7.46 -0.28 0.51
C ARG A 58 6.29 -1.19 0.13
N ALA A 59 5.43 -1.50 1.09
CA ALA A 59 4.27 -2.35 0.83
C ALA A 59 3.32 -1.70 -0.17
N LEU A 60 2.98 -0.44 0.04
CA LEU A 60 2.05 0.28 -0.83
C LEU A 60 2.62 0.44 -2.24
N GLU A 61 3.89 0.80 -2.37
CA GLU A 61 4.53 0.91 -3.68
C GLU A 61 4.54 -0.42 -4.42
N SER A 62 4.77 -1.53 -3.68
CA SER A 62 4.76 -2.87 -4.29
C SER A 62 3.36 -3.28 -4.74
N VAL A 63 2.32 -2.92 -3.99
CA VAL A 63 0.93 -3.15 -4.40
C VAL A 63 0.67 -2.47 -5.75
N PHE A 64 1.06 -1.21 -5.90
CA PHE A 64 0.80 -0.47 -7.14
C PHE A 64 1.78 -0.82 -8.26
N ASP A 65 2.97 -1.32 -7.94
CA ASP A 65 3.85 -1.89 -8.96
C ASP A 65 3.23 -3.13 -9.58
N ILE A 66 2.64 -4.00 -8.76
CA ILE A 66 1.90 -5.17 -9.25
C ILE A 66 0.69 -4.71 -10.05
N GLY A 67 -0.12 -3.81 -9.49
CA GLY A 67 -1.32 -3.30 -10.14
C GLY A 67 -1.01 -2.65 -11.47
N GLY A 68 -0.01 -1.79 -11.51
CA GLY A 68 0.40 -1.12 -12.74
C GLY A 68 0.91 -2.11 -13.78
N HIS A 69 1.65 -3.14 -13.35
CA HIS A 69 2.12 -4.18 -14.26
C HIS A 69 0.95 -4.93 -14.90
N ILE A 70 -0.04 -5.32 -14.10
CA ILE A 70 -1.23 -6.01 -14.60
C ILE A 70 -2.00 -5.11 -15.57
N ILE A 71 -2.25 -3.87 -15.18
CA ILE A 71 -3.00 -2.90 -16.01
C ILE A 71 -2.29 -2.61 -17.33
N SER A 72 -0.95 -2.59 -17.32
CA SER A 72 -0.18 -2.35 -18.55
C SER A 72 -0.38 -3.43 -19.60
N ARG A 73 -0.91 -4.59 -19.23
CA ARG A 73 -1.19 -5.71 -20.15
C ARG A 73 -2.55 -5.58 -20.82
N PHE A 74 -3.42 -4.68 -20.35
CA PHE A 74 -4.68 -4.39 -21.02
C PHE A 74 -4.47 -3.31 -22.08
N SER A 75 -5.36 -3.32 -23.08
CA SER A 75 -5.30 -2.35 -24.16
C SER A 75 -6.04 -1.06 -23.78
N TYR A 76 -5.32 0.06 -23.84
CA TYR A 76 -5.89 1.38 -23.62
C TYR A 76 -5.45 2.32 -24.72
N SER A 77 -6.32 3.25 -25.12
CA SER A 77 -5.88 4.38 -25.92
C SER A 77 -4.97 5.26 -25.04
N PRO A 78 -4.00 6.00 -25.63
CA PRO A 78 -3.11 6.84 -24.83
C PRO A 78 -3.83 7.79 -23.87
N ALA A 79 -4.97 8.34 -24.29
CA ALA A 79 -5.74 9.27 -23.45
C ALA A 79 -6.41 8.61 -22.26
N ARG A 80 -6.66 7.28 -22.31
CA ARG A 80 -7.37 6.55 -21.26
C ARG A 80 -6.45 5.69 -20.40
N ARG A 81 -5.15 5.66 -20.71
CA ARG A 81 -4.19 4.89 -19.92
C ARG A 81 -4.11 5.44 -18.51
N PRO A 82 -4.27 4.58 -17.48
CA PRO A 82 -4.13 5.04 -16.09
C PRO A 82 -2.74 5.65 -15.85
N LYS A 83 -2.72 6.84 -15.25
CA LYS A 83 -1.48 7.59 -15.01
C LYS A 83 -1.19 7.78 -13.53
N THR A 84 -2.20 7.68 -12.68
CA THR A 84 -2.04 7.84 -11.23
C THR A 84 -2.34 6.54 -10.53
N PHE A 85 -1.88 6.43 -9.27
CA PHE A 85 -2.18 5.25 -8.47
C PHE A 85 -3.67 5.09 -8.21
N LYS A 86 -4.40 6.20 -8.05
CA LYS A 86 -5.85 6.14 -7.89
C LYS A 86 -6.55 5.60 -9.14
N GLU A 87 -6.07 6.00 -10.31
CA GLU A 87 -6.59 5.48 -11.57
C GLU A 87 -6.29 4.00 -11.73
N ILE A 88 -5.08 3.55 -11.33
CA ILE A 88 -4.73 2.14 -11.34
C ILE A 88 -5.65 1.35 -10.41
N ALA A 89 -5.89 1.84 -9.21
CA ALA A 89 -6.79 1.21 -8.26
C ALA A 89 -8.20 1.06 -8.84
N PHE A 90 -8.72 2.12 -9.43
CA PHE A 90 -10.03 2.12 -10.07
C PHE A 90 -10.11 1.06 -11.17
N GLU A 91 -9.11 1.05 -12.06
CA GLU A 91 -9.10 0.12 -13.20
C GLU A 91 -8.94 -1.34 -12.79
N LEU A 92 -8.23 -1.62 -11.71
CA LEU A 92 -8.13 -2.98 -11.18
C LEU A 92 -9.52 -3.51 -10.79
N GLY A 93 -10.36 -2.66 -10.24
CA GLY A 93 -11.74 -3.01 -9.94
C GLY A 93 -12.59 -3.15 -11.19
N GLU A 94 -12.46 -2.21 -12.13
CA GLU A 94 -13.23 -2.22 -13.39
C GLU A 94 -12.90 -3.43 -14.26
N LYS A 95 -11.64 -3.86 -14.28
CA LYS A 95 -11.20 -5.02 -15.06
C LYS A 95 -11.42 -6.35 -14.33
N GLY A 96 -11.98 -6.32 -13.13
CA GLY A 96 -12.27 -7.54 -12.38
C GLY A 96 -11.07 -8.25 -11.81
N VAL A 97 -9.90 -7.57 -11.74
CA VAL A 97 -8.69 -8.14 -11.14
C VAL A 97 -8.89 -8.29 -9.64
N VAL A 98 -9.53 -7.31 -9.04
CA VAL A 98 -9.92 -7.35 -7.62
C VAL A 98 -11.40 -7.01 -7.52
N ASP A 99 -12.00 -7.28 -6.35
CA ASP A 99 -13.37 -6.89 -6.10
C ASP A 99 -13.54 -5.38 -6.26
N LYS A 100 -14.59 -4.97 -6.96
CA LYS A 100 -14.85 -3.57 -7.29
C LYS A 100 -15.02 -2.70 -6.05
N LYS A 101 -15.70 -3.22 -5.03
CA LYS A 101 -15.89 -2.51 -3.76
C LYS A 101 -14.57 -2.36 -3.02
N PHE A 102 -13.75 -3.41 -3.00
CA PHE A 102 -12.42 -3.37 -2.39
C PHE A 102 -11.55 -2.31 -3.08
N ALA A 103 -11.58 -2.27 -4.41
CA ALA A 103 -10.82 -1.28 -5.17
C ALA A 103 -11.23 0.14 -4.79
N LYS A 104 -12.53 0.40 -4.74
CA LYS A 104 -13.07 1.72 -4.43
C LYS A 104 -12.81 2.14 -2.99
N ASP A 105 -13.03 1.23 -2.03
CA ASP A 105 -12.98 1.56 -0.61
C ASP A 105 -11.57 1.45 -0.01
N LYS A 106 -10.78 0.49 -0.46
CA LYS A 106 -9.48 0.17 0.15
C LYS A 106 -8.29 0.52 -0.72
N LEU A 107 -8.28 0.11 -1.98
CA LEU A 107 -7.14 0.41 -2.86
C LEU A 107 -7.01 1.91 -3.13
N MET A 108 -8.12 2.61 -3.31
CA MET A 108 -8.12 4.07 -3.49
C MET A 108 -7.54 4.77 -2.26
N GLU A 109 -7.88 4.28 -1.07
CA GLU A 109 -7.34 4.79 0.20
C GLU A 109 -5.84 4.54 0.30
N MET A 110 -5.39 3.34 -0.07
CA MET A 110 -3.97 3.01 -0.12
C MET A 110 -3.18 3.92 -1.07
N ALA A 111 -3.76 4.23 -2.22
CA ALA A 111 -3.14 5.17 -3.17
C ALA A 111 -2.96 6.54 -2.53
N GLY A 112 -3.95 7.00 -1.77
CA GLY A 112 -3.87 8.25 -1.03
C GLY A 112 -2.77 8.24 0.01
N TYR A 113 -2.66 7.17 0.79
CA TYR A 113 -1.60 7.03 1.80
C TYR A 113 -0.22 7.03 1.16
N ARG A 114 -0.05 6.30 0.06
CA ARG A 114 1.24 6.27 -0.64
C ARG A 114 1.65 7.66 -1.10
N ASN A 115 0.72 8.42 -1.65
CA ASN A 115 1.01 9.78 -2.11
C ASN A 115 1.41 10.69 -0.96
N ARG A 116 0.75 10.58 0.19
CA ARG A 116 1.06 11.38 1.37
C ARG A 116 2.42 11.01 1.97
N LEU A 117 2.82 9.73 1.87
CA LEU A 117 4.12 9.29 2.40
C LEU A 117 5.31 9.84 1.62
N VAL A 118 5.13 10.24 0.36
CA VAL A 118 6.22 10.77 -0.47
C VAL A 118 6.19 12.29 -0.63
N HIS A 119 5.14 12.96 -0.19
CA HIS A 119 5.03 14.42 -0.29
C HIS A 119 5.18 15.08 1.07
N PHE A 120 6.14 16.00 1.20
CA PHE A 120 6.45 16.66 2.46
C PHE A 120 5.28 17.42 3.07
N TYR A 121 4.51 18.13 2.24
CA TYR A 121 3.41 18.95 2.72
C TYR A 121 2.15 18.17 3.05
N ASP A 122 2.12 16.88 2.70
CA ASP A 122 1.01 15.98 2.97
C ASP A 122 1.43 14.85 3.92
N GLU A 123 2.37 15.13 4.81
CA GLU A 123 2.89 14.12 5.73
C GLU A 123 1.80 13.43 6.53
N ILE A 124 1.96 12.11 6.67
CA ILE A 124 1.15 11.33 7.59
C ILE A 124 1.72 11.55 9.00
N THR A 125 0.86 11.95 9.94
CA THR A 125 1.28 12.14 11.32
C THR A 125 1.57 10.79 11.97
N ALA A 126 2.36 10.79 13.05
CA ALA A 126 2.64 9.57 13.81
C ALA A 126 1.35 8.93 14.34
N LYS A 127 0.40 9.75 14.75
CA LYS A 127 -0.91 9.27 15.22
C LYS A 127 -1.68 8.56 14.12
N GLU A 128 -1.69 9.13 12.93
CA GLU A 128 -2.36 8.55 11.77
C GLU A 128 -1.69 7.25 11.33
N LEU A 129 -0.35 7.24 11.28
CA LEU A 129 0.41 6.03 10.95
C LEU A 129 0.12 4.90 11.94
N TYR A 130 0.05 5.23 13.22
CA TYR A 130 -0.32 4.26 14.25
C TYR A 130 -1.69 3.65 13.97
N GLN A 131 -2.68 4.47 13.61
CA GLN A 131 -4.02 3.97 13.31
C GLN A 131 -4.03 3.06 12.08
N ILE A 132 -3.24 3.37 11.07
CA ILE A 132 -3.10 2.52 9.88
C ILE A 132 -2.55 1.16 10.27
N ILE A 133 -1.47 1.13 11.04
CA ILE A 133 -0.84 -0.13 11.47
C ILE A 133 -1.80 -0.94 12.35
N LYS A 134 -2.54 -0.29 13.21
CA LYS A 134 -3.45 -0.96 14.12
C LYS A 134 -4.66 -1.56 13.41
N LYS A 135 -5.25 -0.83 12.46
CA LYS A 135 -6.55 -1.18 11.88
C LYS A 135 -6.50 -1.65 10.43
N ASP A 136 -5.63 -1.06 9.63
CA ASP A 136 -5.68 -1.22 8.18
C ASP A 136 -4.62 -2.18 7.60
N LEU A 137 -3.72 -2.68 8.43
CA LEU A 137 -2.67 -3.59 7.98
C LEU A 137 -3.24 -4.83 7.32
N ARG A 138 -4.37 -5.28 7.80
CA ARG A 138 -5.10 -6.44 7.27
C ARG A 138 -5.44 -6.29 5.78
N ASP A 139 -5.69 -5.08 5.33
CA ASP A 139 -6.05 -4.85 3.92
C ASP A 139 -4.91 -5.16 2.95
N LEU A 140 -3.66 -5.19 3.43
CA LEU A 140 -2.50 -5.56 2.63
C LEU A 140 -2.38 -7.08 2.46
N GLU A 141 -2.97 -7.83 3.35
CA GLU A 141 -2.95 -9.30 3.29
C GLU A 141 -3.88 -9.82 2.20
#